data_d3d5b83da577454fc184e57d878d0282
#
_entry.id   d3d5b83da577454fc184e57d878d0282
#
_cell.length_a   1.000
_cell.length_b   1.000
_cell.length_c   1.000
_cell.angle_alpha   90.00
_cell.angle_beta   90.00
_cell.angle_gamma   90.00
#
_symmetry.space_group_name_H-M   'P 1'
#
loop_
_entity.id
_entity.type
_entity.pdbx_description
1 polymer ?
#
loop_
_entity_poly.entity_id
_entity_poly.type
_entity_poly.pdbx_seq_one_letter_code
_entity_poly.pdbx_strand_id
1 'polypeptide(L)'
;ISLDKLEAGNRCALNITGIDHSDINRGDVLVVEGQWLGTNKFDASLKVLESIQHAVSKRGSYMMYVGSREIKVVLHTIGSTSIQNGETGFIRVALPDTLPLVPGDRFILRESGRDETIGGGEVLDIQPILRSSKAKPNKDISRLVAERDWVQMEQLRLLAGRNVDISEVEQVLDGLFPSDPSLRVL
;
A
#
# COMPACT_ATOMS: atom_id res chain seq x y z
N ILE A 1 2.41 -17.03 30.70
CA ILE A 1 2.75 -18.24 29.92
C ILE A 1 3.76 -17.81 28.88
N SER A 2 4.92 -18.43 28.85
CA SER A 2 5.92 -18.27 27.79
C SER A 2 5.63 -19.33 26.72
N LEU A 3 5.65 -18.93 25.45
CA LEU A 3 5.43 -19.81 24.30
C LEU A 3 6.63 -19.67 23.37
N ASP A 4 7.10 -20.80 22.82
CA ASP A 4 8.19 -20.82 21.83
C ASP A 4 7.70 -20.45 20.41
N LYS A 5 6.40 -20.61 20.15
CA LYS A 5 5.77 -20.31 18.89
C LYS A 5 4.38 -19.70 19.10
N LEU A 6 4.07 -18.69 18.31
CA LEU A 6 2.76 -18.07 18.28
C LEU A 6 2.26 -17.97 16.83
N GLU A 7 1.05 -18.42 16.60
CA GLU A 7 0.42 -18.34 15.27
C GLU A 7 -0.09 -16.93 14.99
N ALA A 8 -0.21 -16.59 13.71
CA ALA A 8 -0.75 -15.30 13.26
C ALA A 8 -2.15 -15.02 13.81
N GLY A 9 -2.50 -13.73 13.97
CA GLY A 9 -3.79 -13.30 14.50
C GLY A 9 -3.86 -13.23 16.04
N ASN A 10 -2.81 -13.58 16.73
CA ASN A 10 -2.75 -13.51 18.19
C ASN A 10 -2.03 -12.24 18.67
N ARG A 11 -2.40 -11.78 19.86
CA ARG A 11 -1.73 -10.70 20.56
C ARG A 11 -0.69 -11.28 21.51
N CYS A 12 0.55 -10.75 21.47
CA CYS A 12 1.63 -11.21 22.32
C CYS A 12 2.44 -10.04 22.89
N ALA A 13 3.19 -10.32 23.93
CA ALA A 13 4.28 -9.49 24.40
C ALA A 13 5.61 -10.08 23.92
N LEU A 14 6.45 -9.25 23.33
CA LEU A 14 7.77 -9.63 22.86
C LEU A 14 8.83 -8.97 23.73
N ASN A 15 9.86 -9.74 24.12
CA ASN A 15 11.06 -9.18 24.70
C ASN A 15 12.09 -8.95 23.60
N ILE A 16 12.40 -7.67 23.34
CA ILE A 16 13.36 -7.28 22.30
C ILE A 16 14.64 -6.87 23.00
N THR A 17 15.76 -7.52 22.66
CA THR A 17 17.09 -7.23 23.20
C THR A 17 17.91 -6.43 22.20
N GLY A 18 18.82 -5.59 22.70
CA GLY A 18 19.74 -4.81 21.86
C GLY A 18 19.17 -3.51 21.29
N ILE A 19 17.96 -3.12 21.69
CA ILE A 19 17.30 -1.86 21.32
C ILE A 19 16.92 -1.15 22.60
N ASP A 20 17.16 0.16 22.69
CA ASP A 20 16.70 0.96 23.83
C ASP A 20 15.17 1.12 23.77
N HIS A 21 14.54 1.12 24.93
CA HIS A 21 13.09 1.28 25.04
C HIS A 21 12.61 2.63 24.42
N SER A 22 13.45 3.66 24.49
CA SER A 22 13.16 4.97 23.88
C SER A 22 13.11 4.96 22.36
N ASP A 23 13.70 3.95 21.71
CA ASP A 23 13.76 3.83 20.26
C ASP A 23 12.54 3.09 19.69
N ILE A 24 11.68 2.54 20.57
CA ILE A 24 10.47 1.82 20.17
C ILE A 24 9.24 2.69 20.47
N ASN A 25 8.49 3.01 19.41
CA ASN A 25 7.33 3.87 19.49
C ASN A 25 6.05 3.14 19.10
N ARG A 26 4.91 3.68 19.52
CA ARG A 26 3.61 3.20 19.04
C ARG A 26 3.52 3.38 17.53
N GLY A 27 3.19 2.32 16.84
CA GLY A 27 3.09 2.29 15.37
C GLY A 27 4.31 1.72 14.67
N ASP A 28 5.35 1.36 15.41
CA ASP A 28 6.47 0.61 14.85
C ASP A 28 6.04 -0.82 14.51
N VAL A 29 6.64 -1.40 13.50
CA VAL A 29 6.33 -2.73 12.99
C VAL A 29 7.59 -3.57 12.97
N LEU A 30 7.51 -4.77 13.53
CA LEU A 30 8.57 -5.75 13.43
C LEU A 30 8.39 -6.55 12.15
N VAL A 31 9.42 -6.59 11.34
CA VAL A 31 9.44 -7.30 10.06
C VAL A 31 10.69 -8.15 9.95
N VAL A 32 10.62 -9.22 9.17
CA VAL A 32 11.80 -10.00 8.81
C VAL A 32 12.53 -9.26 7.69
N GLU A 33 13.83 -9.11 7.85
CA GLU A 33 14.68 -8.47 6.85
C GLU A 33 14.54 -9.14 5.47
N GLY A 34 14.41 -8.34 4.43
CA GLY A 34 14.26 -8.80 3.04
C GLY A 34 12.85 -9.30 2.65
N GLN A 35 11.92 -9.45 3.61
CA GLN A 35 10.55 -9.87 3.32
C GLN A 35 9.57 -8.71 3.07
N TRP A 36 10.01 -7.47 3.26
CA TRP A 36 9.17 -6.28 3.14
C TRP A 36 9.88 -5.19 2.37
N LEU A 37 9.12 -4.52 1.51
CA LEU A 37 9.55 -3.27 0.90
C LEU A 37 9.06 -2.10 1.76
N GLY A 38 10.01 -1.25 2.16
CA GLY A 38 9.63 0.02 2.75
C GLY A 38 9.09 0.97 1.69
N THR A 39 7.95 1.60 1.94
CA THR A 39 7.40 2.62 1.06
C THR A 39 7.15 3.93 1.78
N ASN A 40 7.45 5.03 1.11
CA ASN A 40 7.05 6.39 1.50
C ASN A 40 6.00 6.99 0.56
N LYS A 41 5.57 6.23 -0.46
CA LYS A 41 4.57 6.65 -1.43
C LYS A 41 3.84 5.44 -1.99
N PHE A 42 2.51 5.45 -1.95
CA PHE A 42 1.70 4.34 -2.45
C PHE A 42 0.42 4.84 -3.13
N ASP A 43 -0.17 4.00 -3.96
CA ASP A 43 -1.49 4.22 -4.54
C ASP A 43 -2.51 3.31 -3.85
N ALA A 44 -3.72 3.84 -3.66
CA ALA A 44 -4.79 3.17 -2.93
C ALA A 44 -6.17 3.47 -3.50
N SER A 45 -7.13 2.60 -3.21
CA SER A 45 -8.54 2.95 -3.28
C SER A 45 -8.95 3.66 -2.00
N LEU A 46 -9.89 4.60 -2.11
CA LEU A 46 -10.51 5.29 -0.99
C LEU A 46 -12.03 5.32 -1.18
N LYS A 47 -12.77 4.74 -0.24
CA LYS A 47 -14.21 4.90 -0.10
C LYS A 47 -14.47 6.05 0.87
N VAL A 48 -15.08 7.12 0.36
CA VAL A 48 -15.48 8.29 1.15
C VAL A 48 -16.83 8.03 1.81
N LEU A 49 -16.99 8.40 3.07
CA LEU A 49 -18.24 8.23 3.81
C LEU A 49 -19.35 9.12 3.22
N GLU A 50 -20.57 8.63 3.22
CA GLU A 50 -21.75 9.38 2.77
C GLU A 50 -22.11 10.54 3.72
N SER A 51 -21.75 10.39 5.00
CA SER A 51 -22.09 11.35 6.06
C SER A 51 -21.31 12.66 6.00
N ILE A 52 -20.18 12.71 5.32
CA ILE A 52 -19.38 13.93 5.22
C ILE A 52 -19.99 14.92 4.23
N GLN A 53 -19.81 16.23 4.50
CA GLN A 53 -20.43 17.31 3.73
C GLN A 53 -19.50 17.94 2.67
N HIS A 54 -18.33 17.34 2.44
CA HIS A 54 -17.31 17.89 1.53
C HIS A 54 -16.56 16.79 0.80
N ALA A 55 -16.00 17.14 -0.34
CA ALA A 55 -15.21 16.23 -1.15
C ALA A 55 -13.77 16.10 -0.63
N VAL A 56 -13.21 14.92 -0.78
CA VAL A 56 -11.78 14.67 -0.53
C VAL A 56 -10.96 15.19 -1.70
N SER A 57 -9.96 16.01 -1.43
CA SER A 57 -9.07 16.59 -2.44
C SER A 57 -7.66 16.80 -1.91
N LYS A 58 -6.73 17.17 -2.79
CA LYS A 58 -5.34 17.47 -2.40
C LYS A 58 -5.17 18.66 -1.44
N ARG A 59 -6.23 19.45 -1.20
CA ARG A 59 -6.18 20.65 -0.33
C ARG A 59 -6.46 20.36 1.13
N GLY A 60 -6.93 19.15 1.46
CA GLY A 60 -7.20 18.73 2.84
C GLY A 60 -5.91 18.46 3.63
N SER A 61 -6.01 18.51 4.95
CA SER A 61 -4.97 18.05 5.87
C SER A 61 -5.40 16.74 6.49
N TYR A 62 -4.69 15.65 6.16
CA TYR A 62 -5.15 14.31 6.46
C TYR A 62 -4.23 13.58 7.43
N MET A 63 -4.87 12.85 8.35
CA MET A 63 -4.25 11.85 9.21
C MET A 63 -4.66 10.47 8.72
N MET A 64 -3.70 9.60 8.48
CA MET A 64 -3.92 8.21 8.11
C MET A 64 -3.64 7.32 9.32
N TYR A 65 -4.53 6.34 9.51
CA TYR A 65 -4.42 5.31 10.54
C TYR A 65 -4.25 3.96 9.83
N VAL A 66 -3.12 3.33 10.02
CA VAL A 66 -2.79 2.01 9.46
C VAL A 66 -2.13 1.15 10.54
N GLY A 67 -2.67 -0.04 10.79
CA GLY A 67 -2.25 -0.82 11.95
C GLY A 67 -2.43 -0.02 13.24
N SER A 68 -1.35 0.14 14.00
CA SER A 68 -1.31 0.97 15.23
C SER A 68 -0.73 2.37 15.01
N ARG A 69 -0.32 2.70 13.76
CA ARG A 69 0.33 3.97 13.42
C ARG A 69 -0.69 5.04 13.05
N GLU A 70 -0.46 6.23 13.57
CA GLU A 70 -1.10 7.47 13.18
C GLU A 70 -0.07 8.36 12.51
N ILE A 71 -0.37 8.86 11.29
CA ILE A 71 0.62 9.57 10.49
C ILE A 71 -0.04 10.64 9.63
N LYS A 72 0.53 11.85 9.64
CA LYS A 72 0.10 12.93 8.76
C LYS A 72 0.57 12.65 7.33
N VAL A 73 -0.35 12.72 6.37
CA VAL A 73 -0.07 12.35 4.98
C VAL A 73 -0.41 13.48 4.02
N VAL A 74 0.26 13.46 2.87
CA VAL A 74 -0.10 14.26 1.71
C VAL A 74 -0.84 13.38 0.71
N LEU A 75 -2.02 13.83 0.28
CA LEU A 75 -2.91 13.08 -0.58
C LEU A 75 -3.06 13.78 -1.94
N HIS A 76 -3.02 12.99 -3.01
CA HIS A 76 -3.39 13.40 -4.36
C HIS A 76 -4.43 12.43 -4.92
N THR A 77 -5.51 12.94 -5.48
CA THR A 77 -6.48 12.12 -6.21
C THR A 77 -5.92 11.67 -7.54
N ILE A 78 -6.32 10.49 -8.00
CA ILE A 78 -5.93 9.89 -9.29
C ILE A 78 -7.17 9.81 -10.16
N GLY A 79 -7.08 10.33 -11.40
CA GLY A 79 -8.17 10.29 -12.39
C GLY A 79 -9.27 11.33 -12.17
N SER A 80 -9.28 12.04 -11.04
CA SER A 80 -10.24 13.09 -10.72
C SER A 80 -9.59 14.21 -9.91
N THR A 81 -10.24 15.36 -9.78
CA THR A 81 -9.77 16.46 -8.92
C THR A 81 -10.22 16.30 -7.47
N SER A 82 -11.26 15.53 -7.24
CA SER A 82 -11.82 15.24 -5.91
C SER A 82 -12.62 13.94 -5.95
N ILE A 83 -12.86 13.34 -4.78
CA ILE A 83 -13.74 12.20 -4.57
C ILE A 83 -14.90 12.69 -3.70
N GLN A 84 -16.13 12.55 -4.21
CA GLN A 84 -17.32 13.03 -3.51
C GLN A 84 -17.70 12.09 -2.36
N ASN A 85 -18.55 12.56 -1.45
CA ASN A 85 -19.15 11.73 -0.42
C ASN A 85 -19.91 10.55 -1.03
N GLY A 86 -19.77 9.39 -0.41
CA GLY A 86 -20.34 8.14 -0.91
C GLY A 86 -19.61 7.50 -2.11
N GLU A 87 -18.66 8.18 -2.73
CA GLU A 87 -17.92 7.65 -3.88
C GLU A 87 -16.69 6.84 -3.46
N THR A 88 -16.26 5.99 -4.38
CA THR A 88 -14.96 5.33 -4.32
C THR A 88 -14.08 5.90 -5.43
N GLY A 89 -12.88 6.30 -5.08
CA GLY A 89 -11.90 6.81 -6.03
C GLY A 89 -10.49 6.31 -5.71
N PHE A 90 -9.53 6.73 -6.52
CA PHE A 90 -8.13 6.39 -6.31
C PHE A 90 -7.34 7.59 -5.80
N ILE A 91 -6.39 7.30 -4.93
CA ILE A 91 -5.51 8.28 -4.33
C ILE A 91 -4.06 7.83 -4.36
N ARG A 92 -3.15 8.77 -4.45
CA ARG A 92 -1.74 8.61 -4.13
C ARG A 92 -1.45 9.27 -2.80
N VAL A 93 -0.87 8.51 -1.90
CA VAL A 93 -0.49 8.97 -0.56
C VAL A 93 1.02 9.07 -0.49
N ALA A 94 1.51 10.20 0.01
CA ALA A 94 2.91 10.37 0.38
C ALA A 94 3.02 10.43 1.90
N LEU A 95 3.95 9.63 2.42
CA LEU A 95 4.26 9.48 3.84
C LEU A 95 5.52 10.28 4.18
N PRO A 96 5.63 10.86 5.38
CA PRO A 96 6.87 11.49 5.84
C PRO A 96 7.97 10.47 6.11
N ASP A 97 7.61 9.26 6.53
CA ASP A 97 8.51 8.16 6.87
C ASP A 97 8.22 6.94 6.01
N THR A 98 9.18 6.02 5.97
CA THR A 98 9.01 4.73 5.29
C THR A 98 8.23 3.76 6.16
N LEU A 99 7.21 3.11 5.58
CA LEU A 99 6.42 2.06 6.23
C LEU A 99 6.49 0.75 5.45
N PRO A 100 6.49 -0.41 6.12
CA PRO A 100 6.42 -1.72 5.50
C PRO A 100 4.95 -2.07 5.18
N LEU A 101 4.41 -1.49 4.11
CA LEU A 101 3.05 -1.76 3.64
C LEU A 101 3.04 -2.84 2.56
N VAL A 102 1.92 -3.55 2.46
CA VAL A 102 1.65 -4.48 1.36
C VAL A 102 0.33 -4.15 0.67
N PRO A 103 0.17 -4.51 -0.61
CA PRO A 103 -1.13 -4.45 -1.27
C PRO A 103 -2.17 -5.27 -0.51
N GLY A 104 -3.32 -4.64 -0.23
CA GLY A 104 -4.36 -5.23 0.62
C GLY A 104 -4.42 -4.65 2.03
N ASP A 105 -3.39 -3.96 2.49
CA ASP A 105 -3.44 -3.27 3.77
C ASP A 105 -4.54 -2.22 3.78
N ARG A 106 -5.31 -2.20 4.88
CA ARG A 106 -6.41 -1.26 5.06
C ARG A 106 -6.01 -0.11 5.94
N PHE A 107 -6.52 1.06 5.62
CA PHE A 107 -6.30 2.27 6.40
C PHE A 107 -7.60 3.05 6.57
N ILE A 108 -7.60 3.91 7.59
CA ILE A 108 -8.63 4.92 7.82
C ILE A 108 -8.02 6.29 7.57
N LEU A 109 -8.81 7.19 6.98
CA LEU A 109 -8.41 8.56 6.72
C LEU A 109 -9.31 9.51 7.51
N ARG A 110 -8.69 10.44 8.25
CA ARG A 110 -9.36 11.54 8.97
C ARG A 110 -8.87 12.88 8.45
N GLU A 111 -9.72 13.88 8.49
CA GLU A 111 -9.34 15.26 8.21
C GLU A 111 -9.03 15.99 9.51
N SER A 112 -7.79 16.43 9.67
CA SER A 112 -7.31 17.04 10.92
C SER A 112 -8.01 18.37 11.22
N GLY A 113 -8.35 19.16 10.19
CA GLY A 113 -8.96 20.47 10.37
C GLY A 113 -10.39 20.43 10.93
N ARG A 114 -11.11 19.31 10.72
CA ARG A 114 -12.49 19.10 11.19
C ARG A 114 -12.58 18.00 12.24
N ASP A 115 -11.47 17.32 12.53
CA ASP A 115 -11.43 16.15 13.41
C ASP A 115 -12.46 15.06 13.02
N GLU A 116 -12.68 14.89 11.73
CA GLU A 116 -13.72 14.03 11.16
C GLU A 116 -13.12 12.85 10.41
N THR A 117 -13.68 11.64 10.60
CA THR A 117 -13.34 10.48 9.78
C THR A 117 -14.00 10.62 8.42
N ILE A 118 -13.20 10.69 7.36
CA ILE A 118 -13.69 10.92 6.01
C ILE A 118 -13.87 9.65 5.20
N GLY A 119 -13.18 8.56 5.58
CA GLY A 119 -13.30 7.31 4.85
C GLY A 119 -12.26 6.30 5.24
N GLY A 120 -12.21 5.23 4.47
CA GLY A 120 -11.20 4.19 4.57
C GLY A 120 -10.85 3.63 3.19
N GLY A 121 -9.71 2.98 3.11
CA GLY A 121 -9.21 2.49 1.84
C GLY A 121 -8.33 1.26 1.96
N GLU A 122 -7.86 0.83 0.81
CA GLU A 122 -6.98 -0.32 0.66
C GLU A 122 -5.78 0.06 -0.21
N VAL A 123 -4.59 -0.32 0.23
CA VAL A 123 -3.34 -0.16 -0.52
C VAL A 123 -3.37 -1.05 -1.76
N LEU A 124 -3.08 -0.49 -2.93
CA LEU A 124 -3.09 -1.20 -4.22
C LEU A 124 -1.70 -1.34 -4.84
N ASP A 125 -0.84 -0.32 -4.66
CA ASP A 125 0.51 -0.30 -5.20
C ASP A 125 1.44 0.41 -4.22
N ILE A 126 2.42 -0.30 -3.69
CA ILE A 126 3.38 0.22 -2.70
C ILE A 126 4.59 0.91 -3.33
N GLN A 127 4.75 0.83 -4.65
CA GLN A 127 5.87 1.44 -5.37
C GLN A 127 5.41 1.93 -6.74
N PRO A 128 4.48 2.91 -6.80
CA PRO A 128 3.94 3.41 -8.06
C PRO A 128 5.01 4.16 -8.86
N ILE A 129 5.24 3.74 -10.10
CA ILE A 129 6.23 4.33 -11.01
C ILE A 129 5.61 5.36 -11.95
N LEU A 130 4.36 5.16 -12.35
CA LEU A 130 3.68 6.12 -13.22
C LEU A 130 3.29 7.38 -12.46
N ARG A 131 3.23 8.51 -13.16
CA ARG A 131 2.65 9.75 -12.62
C ARG A 131 1.17 9.53 -12.31
N SER A 132 0.65 10.17 -11.26
CA SER A 132 -0.75 10.05 -10.84
C SER A 132 -1.76 10.33 -11.95
N SER A 133 -1.42 11.20 -12.92
CA SER A 133 -2.27 11.48 -14.10
C SER A 133 -2.39 10.31 -15.09
N LYS A 134 -1.49 9.32 -15.03
CA LYS A 134 -1.47 8.13 -15.89
C LYS A 134 -1.72 6.84 -15.14
N ALA A 135 -1.69 6.89 -13.80
CA ALA A 135 -1.83 5.72 -12.96
C ALA A 135 -3.26 5.15 -13.04
N LYS A 136 -3.35 3.82 -13.06
CA LYS A 136 -4.60 3.04 -12.95
C LYS A 136 -4.37 1.95 -11.90
N PRO A 137 -4.29 2.32 -10.62
CA PRO A 137 -3.86 1.39 -9.58
C PRO A 137 -4.85 0.24 -9.40
N ASN A 138 -4.31 -0.95 -9.37
CA ASN A 138 -4.98 -2.20 -9.00
C ASN A 138 -3.92 -3.17 -8.47
N LYS A 139 -4.33 -4.37 -8.05
CA LYS A 139 -3.42 -5.41 -7.53
C LYS A 139 -3.03 -6.46 -8.58
N ASP A 140 -3.33 -6.24 -9.85
CA ASP A 140 -3.08 -7.22 -10.91
C ASP A 140 -1.59 -7.25 -11.28
N ILE A 141 -1.05 -8.45 -11.37
CA ILE A 141 0.33 -8.68 -11.79
C ILE A 141 0.57 -8.18 -13.21
N SER A 142 -0.42 -8.34 -14.10
CA SER A 142 -0.35 -7.85 -15.47
C SER A 142 -0.03 -6.35 -15.54
N ARG A 143 -0.64 -5.55 -14.67
CA ARG A 143 -0.31 -4.13 -14.55
C ARG A 143 1.12 -3.91 -14.04
N LEU A 144 1.52 -4.63 -12.99
CA LEU A 144 2.85 -4.50 -12.40
C LEU A 144 3.96 -4.82 -13.42
N VAL A 145 3.75 -5.85 -14.23
CA VAL A 145 4.66 -6.25 -15.31
C VAL A 145 4.62 -5.24 -16.46
N ALA A 146 3.43 -4.85 -16.92
CA ALA A 146 3.27 -3.92 -18.05
C ALA A 146 3.84 -2.52 -17.79
N GLU A 147 3.83 -2.07 -16.54
CA GLU A 147 4.35 -0.75 -16.16
C GLU A 147 5.87 -0.73 -15.96
N ARG A 148 6.51 -1.90 -15.85
CA ARG A 148 7.96 -2.05 -15.62
C ARG A 148 8.63 -2.72 -16.81
N ASP A 149 9.67 -2.13 -17.32
CA ASP A 149 10.45 -2.72 -18.42
C ASP A 149 11.13 -4.03 -17.97
N TRP A 150 11.47 -4.12 -16.67
CA TRP A 150 12.11 -5.28 -16.08
C TRP A 150 11.86 -5.33 -14.58
N VAL A 151 11.61 -6.53 -14.02
CA VAL A 151 11.42 -6.76 -12.59
C VAL A 151 11.88 -8.16 -12.21
N GLN A 152 12.63 -8.30 -11.13
CA GLN A 152 13.01 -9.62 -10.58
C GLN A 152 11.81 -10.28 -9.92
N MET A 153 11.76 -11.63 -9.96
CA MET A 153 10.67 -12.41 -9.38
C MET A 153 10.46 -12.14 -7.88
N GLU A 154 11.57 -12.02 -7.13
CA GLU A 154 11.49 -11.70 -5.70
C GLU A 154 10.87 -10.31 -5.47
N GLN A 155 11.29 -9.32 -6.25
CA GLN A 155 10.73 -7.97 -6.19
C GLN A 155 9.25 -7.97 -6.60
N LEU A 156 8.89 -8.74 -7.64
CA LEU A 156 7.49 -8.86 -8.06
C LEU A 156 6.60 -9.44 -6.97
N ARG A 157 7.07 -10.46 -6.23
CA ARG A 157 6.36 -11.04 -5.08
C ARG A 157 6.15 -10.01 -3.97
N LEU A 158 7.17 -9.23 -3.65
CA LEU A 158 7.06 -8.15 -2.66
C LEU A 158 6.08 -7.07 -3.10
N LEU A 159 6.12 -6.66 -4.37
CA LEU A 159 5.22 -5.67 -4.96
C LEU A 159 3.77 -6.18 -5.04
N ALA A 160 3.58 -7.46 -5.26
CA ALA A 160 2.26 -8.11 -5.27
C ALA A 160 1.71 -8.36 -3.86
N GLY A 161 2.59 -8.36 -2.83
CA GLY A 161 2.22 -8.70 -1.45
C GLY A 161 1.80 -10.17 -1.28
N ARG A 162 2.18 -11.04 -2.21
CA ARG A 162 1.84 -12.47 -2.20
C ARG A 162 2.85 -13.30 -2.98
N ASN A 163 2.78 -14.61 -2.78
CA ASN A 163 3.54 -15.50 -3.65
C ASN A 163 3.01 -15.44 -5.09
N VAL A 164 3.93 -15.40 -6.04
CA VAL A 164 3.67 -15.36 -7.48
C VAL A 164 4.51 -16.47 -8.11
N ASP A 165 3.86 -17.33 -8.87
CA ASP A 165 4.52 -18.42 -9.56
C ASP A 165 5.01 -17.99 -10.95
N ILE A 166 6.08 -18.64 -11.43
CA ILE A 166 6.65 -18.36 -12.76
C ILE A 166 5.60 -18.56 -13.86
N SER A 167 4.80 -19.63 -13.76
CA SER A 167 3.74 -19.93 -14.73
C SER A 167 2.67 -18.83 -14.82
N GLU A 168 2.38 -18.15 -13.71
CA GLU A 168 1.45 -17.01 -13.70
C GLU A 168 2.04 -15.82 -14.47
N VAL A 169 3.33 -15.56 -14.29
CA VAL A 169 4.04 -14.48 -15.00
C VAL A 169 4.15 -14.78 -16.50
N GLU A 170 4.45 -16.04 -16.88
CA GLU A 170 4.49 -16.47 -18.28
C GLU A 170 3.12 -16.25 -18.96
N GLN A 171 2.02 -16.63 -18.33
CA GLN A 171 0.68 -16.38 -18.85
C GLN A 171 0.38 -14.88 -19.03
N VAL A 172 0.83 -14.05 -18.10
CA VAL A 172 0.71 -12.59 -18.21
C VAL A 172 1.53 -12.04 -19.36
N LEU A 173 2.78 -12.52 -19.55
CA LEU A 173 3.64 -12.11 -20.66
C LEU A 173 3.06 -12.53 -22.01
N ASP A 174 2.55 -13.75 -22.12
CA ASP A 174 1.87 -14.22 -23.32
C ASP A 174 0.64 -13.40 -23.68
N GLY A 175 -0.11 -12.95 -22.66
CA GLY A 175 -1.26 -12.08 -22.84
C GLY A 175 -0.92 -10.64 -23.23
N LEU A 176 0.18 -10.10 -22.69
CA LEU A 176 0.63 -8.72 -22.98
C LEU A 176 1.42 -8.63 -24.28
N PHE A 177 2.20 -9.67 -24.63
CA PHE A 177 3.13 -9.69 -25.75
C PHE A 177 2.99 -10.97 -26.59
N PRO A 178 1.83 -11.23 -27.20
CA PRO A 178 1.53 -12.51 -27.84
C PRO A 178 2.42 -12.84 -29.05
N SER A 179 3.23 -11.90 -29.51
CA SER A 179 4.06 -12.05 -30.71
C SER A 179 5.57 -12.07 -30.42
N ASP A 180 6.00 -12.00 -29.16
CA ASP A 180 7.42 -11.95 -28.81
C ASP A 180 7.86 -13.14 -27.96
N PRO A 181 8.37 -14.24 -28.60
CA PRO A 181 8.85 -15.41 -27.88
C PRO A 181 10.16 -15.20 -27.11
N SER A 182 10.81 -14.03 -27.24
CA SER A 182 12.04 -13.71 -26.54
C SER A 182 11.81 -13.19 -25.11
N LEU A 183 10.59 -12.75 -24.79
CA LEU A 183 10.20 -12.34 -23.45
C LEU A 183 9.92 -13.58 -22.61
N ARG A 184 10.92 -14.03 -21.86
CA ARG A 184 10.81 -15.13 -20.92
C ARG A 184 11.26 -14.68 -19.54
N VAL A 185 10.72 -15.33 -18.51
CA VAL A 185 11.17 -15.19 -17.14
C VAL A 185 12.59 -15.80 -17.06
N LEU A 186 13.57 -15.00 -16.66
CA LEU A 186 14.95 -15.41 -16.38
C LEU A 186 15.11 -15.75 -14.91
#